data_dc5d665b8ccf0ef4916534543443af10
#
_entry.id   dc5d665b8ccf0ef4916534543443af10
#
_cell.length_a   1.000
_cell.length_b   1.000
_cell.length_c   1.000
_cell.angle_alpha   90.00
_cell.angle_beta   90.00
_cell.angle_gamma   90.00
#
_symmetry.space_group_name_H-M   'P 1'
#
loop_
_entity.id
_entity.type
_entity.pdbx_description
1 polymer ?
#
loop_
_entity_poly.entity_id
_entity_poly.type
_entity_poly.pdbx_seq_one_letter_code
_entity_poly.pdbx_strand_id
1 'polypeptide(L)'
;KSFPETFEQLQVWINQNGNSFPQLETWINSVDLNSIASELSGLFKIGLTGMLGSTVDVISMFFTSILNLVVGIVFALYILMSKETLKRQSHKLIDAYIPKRISVKLLEVGTLARTTFSNFVIGQTVEAFILGTLCAVGMAVLNLPYAPMVGSLVGITAFVPIVGAFIGGGIGAFMILTVDPMQALIFIIFLVVLQQLEGDLIYPRVVGSSVGLPSIWVLFAVTVGGGLWGITGMLFSVPVLSVVYALIKGHVNKSGTKPKITNN
;
A
#
# COMPACT_ATOMS: atom_id res chain seq x y z
N LYS A 1 -15.57 -13.75 -21.65
CA LYS A 1 -15.59 -12.73 -22.72
C LYS A 1 -14.17 -12.22 -22.90
N SER A 2 -13.73 -12.07 -24.14
CA SER A 2 -12.38 -11.58 -24.45
C SER A 2 -12.32 -10.05 -24.29
N PHE A 3 -11.16 -9.50 -23.94
CA PHE A 3 -10.92 -8.05 -23.81
C PHE A 3 -11.42 -7.23 -25.03
N PRO A 4 -11.21 -7.67 -26.28
CA PRO A 4 -11.77 -6.99 -27.45
C PRO A 4 -13.29 -6.89 -27.45
N GLU A 5 -14.01 -7.95 -27.04
CA GLU A 5 -15.49 -7.93 -26.98
C GLU A 5 -16.04 -6.94 -25.95
N THR A 6 -15.34 -6.78 -24.83
CA THR A 6 -15.72 -5.81 -23.80
C THR A 6 -15.52 -4.38 -24.29
N PHE A 7 -14.47 -4.16 -25.09
CA PHE A 7 -14.15 -2.85 -25.67
C PHE A 7 -15.14 -2.45 -26.76
N GLU A 8 -15.54 -3.39 -27.63
CA GLU A 8 -16.61 -3.17 -28.62
C GLU A 8 -17.95 -2.84 -27.95
N GLN A 9 -18.28 -3.54 -26.86
CA GLN A 9 -19.48 -3.24 -26.06
C GLN A 9 -19.45 -1.84 -25.47
N LEU A 10 -18.29 -1.39 -25.01
CA LEU A 10 -18.10 -0.04 -24.48
C LEU A 10 -18.28 1.03 -25.57
N GLN A 11 -17.73 0.81 -26.77
CA GLN A 11 -17.92 1.70 -27.92
C GLN A 11 -19.38 1.75 -28.37
N VAL A 12 -20.06 0.62 -28.42
CA VAL A 12 -21.48 0.55 -28.75
C VAL A 12 -22.33 1.30 -27.73
N TRP A 13 -22.04 1.13 -26.45
CA TRP A 13 -22.73 1.82 -25.37
C TRP A 13 -22.52 3.35 -25.41
N ILE A 14 -21.28 3.79 -25.65
CA ILE A 14 -20.94 5.22 -25.82
C ILE A 14 -21.69 5.81 -27.00
N ASN A 15 -21.68 5.14 -28.14
CA ASN A 15 -22.39 5.61 -29.34
C ASN A 15 -23.92 5.66 -29.15
N GLN A 16 -24.49 4.80 -28.31
CA GLN A 16 -25.92 4.79 -28.00
C GLN A 16 -26.33 5.87 -26.98
N ASN A 17 -25.44 6.25 -26.06
CA ASN A 17 -25.74 7.16 -24.96
C ASN A 17 -24.98 8.50 -25.05
N GLY A 18 -24.11 8.68 -26.03
CA GLY A 18 -23.26 9.87 -26.20
C GLY A 18 -24.04 11.17 -26.35
N ASN A 19 -25.24 11.11 -26.96
CA ASN A 19 -26.14 12.27 -27.12
C ASN A 19 -26.58 12.90 -25.78
N SER A 20 -26.46 12.19 -24.67
CA SER A 20 -26.83 12.69 -23.34
C SER A 20 -25.71 13.50 -22.68
N PHE A 21 -24.47 13.45 -23.18
CA PHE A 21 -23.30 14.10 -22.60
C PHE A 21 -22.33 14.61 -23.70
N PRO A 22 -22.61 15.74 -24.38
CA PRO A 22 -21.82 16.24 -25.51
C PRO A 22 -20.33 16.57 -25.16
N GLN A 23 -20.04 16.92 -23.91
CA GLN A 23 -18.69 17.20 -23.44
C GLN A 23 -17.85 15.92 -23.29
N LEU A 24 -18.47 14.80 -22.94
CA LEU A 24 -17.85 13.48 -22.87
C LEU A 24 -17.51 12.97 -24.27
N GLU A 25 -18.36 13.18 -25.24
CA GLU A 25 -18.13 12.79 -26.65
C GLU A 25 -16.93 13.51 -27.25
N THR A 26 -16.79 14.82 -26.99
CA THR A 26 -15.65 15.60 -27.44
C THR A 26 -14.35 15.17 -26.78
N TRP A 27 -14.39 14.84 -25.50
CA TRP A 27 -13.23 14.36 -24.75
C TRP A 27 -12.81 12.95 -25.17
N ILE A 28 -13.76 12.03 -25.37
CA ILE A 28 -13.51 10.65 -25.82
C ILE A 28 -12.97 10.62 -27.25
N ASN A 29 -13.47 11.49 -28.13
CA ASN A 29 -12.98 11.58 -29.51
C ASN A 29 -11.58 12.28 -29.58
N SER A 30 -11.18 13.01 -28.55
CA SER A 30 -9.83 13.58 -28.43
C SER A 30 -8.80 12.58 -27.87
N VAL A 31 -9.27 11.52 -27.22
CA VAL A 31 -8.43 10.45 -26.67
C VAL A 31 -8.38 9.32 -27.70
N ASP A 32 -7.22 9.09 -28.28
CA ASP A 32 -7.02 7.94 -29.19
C ASP A 32 -7.09 6.63 -28.38
N LEU A 33 -8.33 6.14 -28.19
CA LEU A 33 -8.65 4.91 -27.45
C LEU A 33 -7.96 3.69 -28.07
N ASN A 34 -7.67 3.73 -29.39
CA ASN A 34 -6.97 2.64 -30.05
C ASN A 34 -5.47 2.59 -29.67
N SER A 35 -4.86 3.74 -29.47
CA SER A 35 -3.47 3.80 -28.97
C SER A 35 -3.39 3.33 -27.53
N ILE A 36 -4.33 3.72 -26.66
CA ILE A 36 -4.41 3.26 -25.27
C ILE A 36 -4.70 1.75 -25.22
N ALA A 37 -5.63 1.26 -26.05
CA ALA A 37 -5.92 -0.17 -26.14
C ALA A 37 -4.72 -0.98 -26.64
N SER A 38 -3.96 -0.44 -27.61
CA SER A 38 -2.76 -1.07 -28.12
C SER A 38 -1.60 -1.05 -27.11
N GLU A 39 -1.44 0.04 -26.34
CA GLU A 39 -0.45 0.12 -25.24
C GLU A 39 -0.84 -0.81 -24.08
N LEU A 40 -2.11 -0.82 -23.65
CA LEU A 40 -2.59 -1.74 -22.64
C LEU A 40 -2.47 -3.20 -23.10
N SER A 41 -2.82 -3.51 -24.35
CA SER A 41 -2.63 -4.86 -24.91
C SER A 41 -1.17 -5.22 -25.04
N GLY A 42 -0.30 -4.24 -25.31
CA GLY A 42 1.16 -4.38 -25.31
C GLY A 42 1.70 -4.69 -23.92
N LEU A 43 1.28 -3.95 -22.90
CA LEU A 43 1.61 -4.20 -21.48
C LEU A 43 1.06 -5.56 -21.01
N PHE A 44 -0.15 -5.91 -21.44
CA PHE A 44 -0.76 -7.21 -21.14
C PHE A 44 -0.04 -8.35 -21.87
N LYS A 45 0.37 -8.15 -23.13
CA LYS A 45 1.22 -9.10 -23.86
C LYS A 45 2.61 -9.23 -23.23
N ILE A 46 3.25 -8.13 -22.84
CA ILE A 46 4.54 -8.15 -22.12
C ILE A 46 4.38 -8.85 -20.76
N GLY A 47 3.30 -8.59 -20.03
CA GLY A 47 2.97 -9.30 -18.80
C GLY A 47 2.70 -10.78 -19.03
N LEU A 48 1.91 -11.14 -20.03
CA LEU A 48 1.60 -12.54 -20.37
C LEU A 48 2.77 -13.26 -21.05
N THR A 49 3.51 -12.63 -21.97
CA THR A 49 4.69 -13.27 -22.61
C THR A 49 5.87 -13.34 -21.66
N GLY A 50 6.01 -12.39 -20.72
CA GLY A 50 6.94 -12.53 -19.58
C GLY A 50 6.50 -13.64 -18.60
N MET A 51 5.21 -13.87 -18.44
CA MET A 51 4.65 -14.99 -17.66
C MET A 51 4.59 -16.32 -18.43
N LEU A 52 4.50 -16.29 -19.77
CA LEU A 52 4.42 -17.49 -20.63
C LEU A 52 5.78 -18.00 -21.11
N GLY A 53 6.87 -17.39 -20.65
CA GLY A 53 8.21 -17.93 -20.80
C GLY A 53 8.38 -19.23 -20.04
N SER A 54 7.85 -20.28 -20.55
CA SER A 54 7.69 -21.66 -20.10
C SER A 54 6.82 -21.83 -18.84
N THR A 55 5.86 -22.77 -18.92
CA THR A 55 5.04 -23.22 -17.79
C THR A 55 5.91 -23.62 -16.57
N VAL A 56 7.15 -24.02 -16.83
CA VAL A 56 8.17 -24.37 -15.83
C VAL A 56 8.63 -23.14 -15.04
N ASP A 57 8.77 -21.95 -15.66
CA ASP A 57 9.21 -20.73 -14.95
C ASP A 57 8.10 -20.22 -14.02
N VAL A 58 6.85 -20.26 -14.45
CA VAL A 58 5.70 -19.86 -13.60
C VAL A 58 5.54 -20.82 -12.42
N ILE A 59 5.65 -22.12 -12.66
CA ILE A 59 5.59 -23.14 -11.60
C ILE A 59 6.77 -22.97 -10.64
N SER A 60 7.99 -22.79 -11.15
CA SER A 60 9.18 -22.59 -10.31
C SER A 60 9.11 -21.28 -9.50
N MET A 61 8.60 -20.19 -10.08
CA MET A 61 8.38 -18.92 -9.39
C MET A 61 7.33 -19.05 -8.27
N PHE A 62 6.25 -19.78 -8.52
CA PHE A 62 5.22 -20.08 -7.52
C PHE A 62 5.78 -20.95 -6.37
N PHE A 63 6.49 -22.03 -6.70
CA PHE A 63 7.14 -22.89 -5.71
C PHE A 63 8.20 -22.13 -4.88
N THR A 64 9.01 -21.33 -5.54
CA THR A 64 10.03 -20.50 -4.86
C THR A 64 9.38 -19.49 -3.92
N SER A 65 8.28 -18.87 -4.33
CA SER A 65 7.53 -17.92 -3.50
C SER A 65 6.94 -18.61 -2.26
N ILE A 66 6.36 -19.80 -2.42
CA ILE A 66 5.85 -20.59 -1.29
C ILE A 66 6.97 -21.01 -0.36
N LEU A 67 8.09 -21.51 -0.89
CA LEU A 67 9.24 -21.90 -0.09
C LEU A 67 9.78 -20.71 0.71
N ASN A 68 9.94 -19.55 0.07
CA ASN A 68 10.40 -18.33 0.74
C ASN A 68 9.42 -17.90 1.84
N LEU A 69 8.10 -18.01 1.60
CA LEU A 69 7.09 -17.73 2.62
C LEU A 69 7.20 -18.68 3.81
N VAL A 70 7.30 -19.99 3.55
CA VAL A 70 7.45 -21.00 4.60
C VAL A 70 8.73 -20.78 5.41
N VAL A 71 9.86 -20.58 4.74
CA VAL A 71 11.14 -20.28 5.40
C VAL A 71 11.04 -19.01 6.23
N GLY A 72 10.40 -17.95 5.67
CA GLY A 72 10.17 -16.70 6.39
C GLY A 72 9.32 -16.89 7.65
N ILE A 73 8.24 -17.66 7.57
CA ILE A 73 7.38 -17.97 8.72
C ILE A 73 8.15 -18.76 9.78
N VAL A 74 8.86 -19.82 9.36
CA VAL A 74 9.68 -20.62 10.27
C VAL A 74 10.72 -19.76 10.97
N PHE A 75 11.43 -18.92 10.23
CA PHE A 75 12.43 -18.01 10.78
C PHE A 75 11.82 -17.00 11.76
N ALA A 76 10.66 -16.43 11.42
CA ALA A 76 9.93 -15.53 12.31
C ALA A 76 9.50 -16.21 13.61
N LEU A 77 9.02 -17.47 13.53
CA LEU A 77 8.69 -18.26 14.72
C LEU A 77 9.92 -18.53 15.59
N TYR A 78 11.05 -18.90 14.97
CA TYR A 78 12.30 -19.11 15.71
C TYR A 78 12.78 -17.83 16.43
N ILE A 79 12.73 -16.67 15.75
CA ILE A 79 13.05 -15.38 16.38
C ILE A 79 12.10 -15.11 17.56
N LEU A 80 10.81 -15.36 17.37
CA LEU A 80 9.79 -15.11 18.39
C LEU A 80 9.98 -16.01 19.63
N MET A 81 10.27 -17.29 19.41
CA MET A 81 10.57 -18.24 20.48
C MET A 81 11.89 -17.91 21.20
N SER A 82 12.88 -17.38 20.48
CA SER A 82 14.20 -17.05 21.01
C SER A 82 14.34 -15.58 21.43
N LYS A 83 13.26 -14.79 21.45
CA LYS A 83 13.30 -13.34 21.65
C LYS A 83 14.05 -12.90 22.90
N GLU A 84 13.89 -13.60 24.03
CA GLU A 84 14.55 -13.25 25.29
C GLU A 84 16.05 -13.57 25.25
N THR A 85 16.42 -14.66 24.61
CA THR A 85 17.82 -15.04 24.41
C THR A 85 18.53 -14.07 23.49
N LEU A 86 17.91 -13.74 22.35
CA LEU A 86 18.42 -12.76 21.39
C LEU A 86 18.56 -11.37 22.04
N LYS A 87 17.58 -10.93 22.80
CA LYS A 87 17.62 -9.67 23.54
C LYS A 87 18.81 -9.65 24.52
N ARG A 88 18.97 -10.72 25.31
CA ARG A 88 20.08 -10.84 26.27
C ARG A 88 21.44 -10.86 25.58
N GLN A 89 21.58 -11.57 24.48
CA GLN A 89 22.81 -11.61 23.69
C GLN A 89 23.14 -10.25 23.08
N SER A 90 22.13 -9.56 22.49
CA SER A 90 22.30 -8.22 21.94
C SER A 90 22.72 -7.20 22.99
N HIS A 91 22.12 -7.25 24.19
CA HIS A 91 22.55 -6.37 25.30
C HIS A 91 24.00 -6.64 25.72
N LYS A 92 24.40 -7.91 25.86
CA LYS A 92 25.77 -8.28 26.19
C LYS A 92 26.79 -7.80 25.15
N LEU A 93 26.46 -7.93 23.85
CA LEU A 93 27.32 -7.42 22.76
C LEU A 93 27.44 -5.91 22.80
N ILE A 94 26.33 -5.22 22.99
CA ILE A 94 26.32 -3.75 23.09
C ILE A 94 27.16 -3.28 24.28
N ASP A 95 26.98 -3.88 25.43
CA ASP A 95 27.71 -3.49 26.65
C ASP A 95 29.20 -3.84 26.59
N ALA A 96 29.59 -4.90 25.84
CA ALA A 96 30.98 -5.29 25.70
C ALA A 96 31.78 -4.42 24.72
N TYR A 97 31.17 -3.97 23.62
CA TYR A 97 31.88 -3.32 22.53
C TYR A 97 31.56 -1.83 22.38
N ILE A 98 30.50 -1.32 23.03
CA ILE A 98 30.02 0.05 22.83
C ILE A 98 30.17 0.85 24.14
N PRO A 99 30.74 2.05 24.09
CA PRO A 99 30.82 2.94 25.26
C PRO A 99 29.42 3.22 25.82
N LYS A 100 29.30 3.26 27.17
CA LYS A 100 28.00 3.43 27.86
C LYS A 100 27.14 4.58 27.35
N ARG A 101 27.75 5.70 26.94
CA ARG A 101 26.99 6.86 26.38
C ARG A 101 26.26 6.54 25.07
N ILE A 102 26.87 5.70 24.24
CA ILE A 102 26.31 5.30 22.93
C ILE A 102 25.36 4.13 23.14
N SER A 103 25.68 3.19 24.03
CA SER A 103 24.84 2.02 24.39
C SER A 103 23.43 2.46 24.82
N VAL A 104 23.32 3.41 25.75
CA VAL A 104 22.03 3.94 26.21
C VAL A 104 21.22 4.53 25.06
N LYS A 105 21.85 5.36 24.21
CA LYS A 105 21.14 5.93 23.04
C LYS A 105 20.72 4.87 22.03
N LEU A 106 21.55 3.87 21.79
CA LEU A 106 21.21 2.77 20.87
C LEU A 106 20.01 1.97 21.38
N LEU A 107 19.94 1.71 22.68
CA LEU A 107 18.81 1.04 23.30
C LEU A 107 17.53 1.90 23.28
N GLU A 108 17.64 3.20 23.45
CA GLU A 108 16.52 4.13 23.27
C GLU A 108 15.99 4.10 21.83
N VAL A 109 16.89 4.15 20.85
CA VAL A 109 16.52 4.05 19.42
C VAL A 109 15.89 2.70 19.12
N GLY A 110 16.43 1.60 19.64
CA GLY A 110 15.86 0.25 19.49
C GLY A 110 14.44 0.14 20.07
N THR A 111 14.22 0.73 21.25
CA THR A 111 12.90 0.77 21.86
C THR A 111 11.91 1.61 21.05
N LEU A 112 12.33 2.78 20.59
CA LEU A 112 11.54 3.63 19.70
C LEU A 112 11.19 2.91 18.40
N ALA A 113 12.18 2.29 17.75
CA ALA A 113 11.97 1.52 16.53
C ALA A 113 10.94 0.41 16.75
N ARG A 114 11.12 -0.42 17.80
CA ARG A 114 10.19 -1.49 18.15
C ARG A 114 8.76 -0.97 18.30
N THR A 115 8.58 0.11 19.06
CA THR A 115 7.25 0.68 19.31
C THR A 115 6.64 1.23 18.01
N THR A 116 7.42 1.97 17.24
CA THR A 116 6.98 2.56 15.97
C THR A 116 6.59 1.47 14.96
N PHE A 117 7.42 0.43 14.78
CA PHE A 117 7.11 -0.68 13.89
C PHE A 117 5.87 -1.46 14.35
N SER A 118 5.76 -1.76 15.65
CA SER A 118 4.60 -2.46 16.20
C SER A 118 3.31 -1.67 15.98
N ASN A 119 3.32 -0.40 16.30
CA ASN A 119 2.16 0.48 16.14
C ASN A 119 1.79 0.63 14.66
N PHE A 120 2.78 0.75 13.77
CA PHE A 120 2.53 0.80 12.33
C PHE A 120 1.84 -0.47 11.82
N VAL A 121 2.39 -1.64 12.14
CA VAL A 121 1.82 -2.93 11.69
C VAL A 121 0.40 -3.13 12.23
N ILE A 122 0.17 -2.81 13.51
CA ILE A 122 -1.16 -2.90 14.11
C ILE A 122 -2.11 -1.92 13.42
N GLY A 123 -1.71 -0.66 13.27
CA GLY A 123 -2.51 0.37 12.61
C GLY A 123 -2.86 -0.02 11.18
N GLN A 124 -1.88 -0.48 10.40
CA GLN A 124 -2.07 -0.89 9.01
C GLN A 124 -2.98 -2.13 8.89
N THR A 125 -2.87 -3.07 9.84
CA THR A 125 -3.75 -4.24 9.88
C THR A 125 -5.20 -3.84 10.16
N VAL A 126 -5.42 -2.95 11.12
CA VAL A 126 -6.76 -2.46 11.47
C VAL A 126 -7.35 -1.67 10.30
N GLU A 127 -6.57 -0.79 9.69
CA GLU A 127 -6.96 -0.02 8.50
C GLU A 127 -7.37 -0.93 7.34
N ALA A 128 -6.54 -1.91 7.00
CA ALA A 128 -6.80 -2.88 5.94
C ALA A 128 -8.13 -3.62 6.15
N PHE A 129 -8.39 -4.00 7.40
CA PHE A 129 -9.65 -4.67 7.78
C PHE A 129 -10.87 -3.75 7.65
N ILE A 130 -10.75 -2.52 8.12
CA ILE A 130 -11.81 -1.51 8.02
C ILE A 130 -12.10 -1.20 6.54
N LEU A 131 -11.06 -0.89 5.76
CA LEU A 131 -11.19 -0.50 4.38
C LEU A 131 -11.76 -1.64 3.51
N GLY A 132 -11.25 -2.86 3.68
CA GLY A 132 -11.76 -4.04 2.99
C GLY A 132 -13.23 -4.33 3.31
N THR A 133 -13.61 -4.21 4.59
CA THR A 133 -15.00 -4.41 5.04
C THR A 133 -15.91 -3.31 4.49
N LEU A 134 -15.53 -2.04 4.60
CA LEU A 134 -16.30 -0.91 4.07
C LEU A 134 -16.46 -1.02 2.56
N CYS A 135 -15.41 -1.42 1.85
CA CYS A 135 -15.48 -1.66 0.41
C CYS A 135 -16.47 -2.79 0.08
N ALA A 136 -16.36 -3.95 0.72
CA ALA A 136 -17.25 -5.07 0.49
C ALA A 136 -18.73 -4.74 0.80
N VAL A 137 -18.98 -4.12 1.96
CA VAL A 137 -20.34 -3.72 2.39
C VAL A 137 -20.90 -2.63 1.48
N GLY A 138 -20.12 -1.60 1.16
CA GLY A 138 -20.55 -0.53 0.26
C GLY A 138 -20.89 -1.04 -1.13
N MET A 139 -20.06 -1.91 -1.69
CA MET A 139 -20.34 -2.58 -2.96
C MET A 139 -21.62 -3.44 -2.91
N ALA A 140 -21.81 -4.18 -1.81
CA ALA A 140 -23.02 -5.00 -1.63
C ALA A 140 -24.29 -4.13 -1.55
N VAL A 141 -24.26 -3.01 -0.85
CA VAL A 141 -25.36 -2.04 -0.77
C VAL A 141 -25.68 -1.43 -2.15
N LEU A 142 -24.65 -1.18 -2.96
CA LEU A 142 -24.80 -0.68 -4.33
C LEU A 142 -25.14 -1.79 -5.35
N ASN A 143 -25.32 -3.05 -4.91
CA ASN A 143 -25.54 -4.22 -5.75
C ASN A 143 -24.46 -4.41 -6.83
N LEU A 144 -23.20 -4.07 -6.54
CA LEU A 144 -22.09 -4.26 -7.44
C LEU A 144 -21.59 -5.72 -7.40
N PRO A 145 -21.17 -6.29 -8.54
CA PRO A 145 -20.68 -7.66 -8.60
C PRO A 145 -19.34 -7.82 -7.87
N TYR A 146 -19.03 -9.04 -7.48
CA TYR A 146 -17.77 -9.41 -6.82
C TYR A 146 -17.46 -8.70 -5.51
N ALA A 147 -18.47 -8.15 -4.79
CA ALA A 147 -18.26 -7.34 -3.58
C ALA A 147 -17.32 -7.97 -2.53
N PRO A 148 -17.47 -9.25 -2.11
CA PRO A 148 -16.55 -9.84 -1.15
C PRO A 148 -15.13 -10.00 -1.69
N MET A 149 -14.99 -10.33 -2.97
CA MET A 149 -13.70 -10.56 -3.60
C MET A 149 -12.91 -9.25 -3.77
N VAL A 150 -13.57 -8.21 -4.30
CA VAL A 150 -12.97 -6.90 -4.48
C VAL A 150 -12.67 -6.24 -3.14
N GLY A 151 -13.58 -6.33 -2.16
CA GLY A 151 -13.34 -5.84 -0.81
C GLY A 151 -12.16 -6.50 -0.13
N SER A 152 -12.03 -7.84 -0.25
CA SER A 152 -10.87 -8.57 0.26
C SER A 152 -9.57 -8.14 -0.44
N LEU A 153 -9.62 -7.96 -1.75
CA LEU A 153 -8.47 -7.51 -2.54
C LEU A 153 -8.02 -6.11 -2.13
N VAL A 154 -8.97 -5.17 -2.01
CA VAL A 154 -8.71 -3.80 -1.54
C VAL A 154 -8.12 -3.82 -0.13
N GLY A 155 -8.67 -4.62 0.78
CA GLY A 155 -8.13 -4.79 2.13
C GLY A 155 -6.70 -5.34 2.14
N ILE A 156 -6.41 -6.38 1.36
CA ILE A 156 -5.06 -6.96 1.28
C ILE A 156 -4.07 -5.96 0.67
N THR A 157 -4.44 -5.30 -0.40
CA THR A 157 -3.55 -4.31 -1.04
C THR A 157 -3.35 -3.06 -0.19
N ALA A 158 -4.30 -2.69 0.66
CA ALA A 158 -4.22 -1.56 1.58
C ALA A 158 -3.04 -1.63 2.57
N PHE A 159 -2.43 -2.83 2.77
CA PHE A 159 -1.18 -2.92 3.52
C PHE A 159 -0.06 -2.04 2.94
N VAL A 160 -0.10 -1.71 1.65
CA VAL A 160 0.82 -0.76 1.03
C VAL A 160 0.15 0.62 1.02
N PRO A 161 0.55 1.54 1.90
CA PRO A 161 -0.09 2.85 2.00
C PRO A 161 -0.14 3.57 0.64
N ILE A 162 -1.26 4.23 0.35
CA ILE A 162 -1.51 4.98 -0.90
C ILE A 162 -1.60 4.06 -2.13
N VAL A 163 -0.56 3.29 -2.43
CA VAL A 163 -0.44 2.46 -3.65
C VAL A 163 -1.45 1.31 -3.64
N GLY A 164 -1.73 0.76 -2.46
CA GLY A 164 -2.63 -0.38 -2.30
C GLY A 164 -4.04 -0.12 -2.81
N ALA A 165 -4.58 1.05 -2.53
CA ALA A 165 -5.90 1.47 -2.99
C ALA A 165 -6.01 1.53 -4.53
N PHE A 166 -4.95 2.04 -5.20
CA PHE A 166 -4.90 2.08 -6.67
C PHE A 166 -4.80 0.68 -7.27
N ILE A 167 -4.00 -0.21 -6.68
CA ILE A 167 -3.86 -1.58 -7.16
C ILE A 167 -5.18 -2.34 -6.97
N GLY A 168 -5.70 -2.40 -5.74
CA GLY A 168 -6.92 -3.15 -5.43
C GLY A 168 -8.13 -2.58 -6.15
N GLY A 169 -8.25 -1.25 -6.18
CA GLY A 169 -9.32 -0.55 -6.89
C GLY A 169 -9.24 -0.73 -8.41
N GLY A 170 -8.05 -0.63 -8.99
CA GLY A 170 -7.85 -0.83 -10.43
C GLY A 170 -8.20 -2.24 -10.88
N ILE A 171 -7.75 -3.27 -10.14
CA ILE A 171 -8.11 -4.66 -10.43
C ILE A 171 -9.63 -4.87 -10.24
N GLY A 172 -10.21 -4.32 -9.15
CA GLY A 172 -11.65 -4.38 -8.90
C GLY A 172 -12.46 -3.72 -10.01
N ALA A 173 -12.09 -2.51 -10.43
CA ALA A 173 -12.72 -1.80 -11.53
C ALA A 173 -12.66 -2.61 -12.84
N PHE A 174 -11.51 -3.20 -13.15
CA PHE A 174 -11.34 -4.06 -14.31
C PHE A 174 -12.25 -5.29 -14.26
N MET A 175 -12.31 -5.96 -13.10
CA MET A 175 -13.20 -7.11 -12.92
C MET A 175 -14.67 -6.75 -13.15
N ILE A 176 -15.13 -5.61 -12.61
CA ILE A 176 -16.51 -5.16 -12.76
C ILE A 176 -16.78 -4.73 -14.21
N LEU A 177 -15.81 -4.09 -14.86
CA LEU A 177 -15.90 -3.70 -16.27
C LEU A 177 -16.17 -4.88 -17.20
N THR A 178 -15.69 -6.08 -16.87
CA THR A 178 -15.99 -7.30 -17.67
C THR A 178 -17.44 -7.76 -17.56
N VAL A 179 -18.20 -7.24 -16.59
CA VAL A 179 -19.62 -7.56 -16.40
C VAL A 179 -20.50 -6.46 -16.99
N ASP A 180 -20.29 -5.21 -16.53
CA ASP A 180 -21.08 -4.05 -16.92
C ASP A 180 -20.26 -2.77 -16.78
N PRO A 181 -20.07 -2.00 -17.87
CA PRO A 181 -19.33 -0.73 -17.83
C PRO A 181 -19.95 0.33 -16.92
N MET A 182 -21.29 0.38 -16.81
CA MET A 182 -21.97 1.33 -15.94
C MET A 182 -21.69 1.01 -14.47
N GLN A 183 -21.72 -0.26 -14.10
CA GLN A 183 -21.38 -0.68 -12.73
C GLN A 183 -19.90 -0.43 -12.40
N ALA A 184 -19.00 -0.55 -13.38
CA ALA A 184 -17.59 -0.16 -13.19
C ALA A 184 -17.44 1.35 -12.92
N LEU A 185 -18.20 2.19 -13.63
CA LEU A 185 -18.21 3.63 -13.36
C LEU A 185 -18.74 3.96 -11.97
N ILE A 186 -19.85 3.32 -11.56
CA ILE A 186 -20.41 3.47 -10.19
C ILE A 186 -19.38 3.03 -9.15
N PHE A 187 -18.68 1.91 -9.39
CA PHE A 187 -17.61 1.44 -8.50
C PHE A 187 -16.47 2.46 -8.37
N ILE A 188 -16.00 3.04 -9.47
CA ILE A 188 -14.93 4.04 -9.46
C ILE A 188 -15.35 5.26 -8.63
N ILE A 189 -16.58 5.77 -8.83
CA ILE A 189 -17.10 6.90 -8.05
C ILE A 189 -17.18 6.52 -6.56
N PHE A 190 -17.72 5.35 -6.25
CA PHE A 190 -17.78 4.81 -4.89
C PHE A 190 -16.38 4.71 -4.27
N LEU A 191 -15.41 4.16 -5.01
CA LEU A 191 -14.04 4.00 -4.55
C LEU A 191 -13.39 5.36 -4.24
N VAL A 192 -13.59 6.37 -5.09
CA VAL A 192 -13.08 7.74 -4.85
C VAL A 192 -13.66 8.31 -3.54
N VAL A 193 -14.97 8.15 -3.32
CA VAL A 193 -15.61 8.58 -2.07
C VAL A 193 -15.05 7.80 -0.87
N LEU A 194 -14.88 6.50 -1.00
CA LEU A 194 -14.31 5.66 0.04
C LEU A 194 -12.87 6.06 0.38
N GLN A 195 -12.06 6.37 -0.64
CA GLN A 195 -10.67 6.82 -0.46
C GLN A 195 -10.62 8.20 0.20
N GLN A 196 -11.56 9.09 -0.10
CA GLN A 196 -11.65 10.38 0.58
C GLN A 196 -11.98 10.20 2.06
N LEU A 197 -12.95 9.32 2.38
CA LEU A 197 -13.28 8.98 3.77
C LEU A 197 -12.09 8.32 4.50
N GLU A 198 -11.38 7.46 3.82
CA GLU A 198 -10.15 6.81 4.35
C GLU A 198 -9.10 7.88 4.67
N GLY A 199 -8.72 8.72 3.72
CA GLY A 199 -7.66 9.72 3.88
C GLY A 199 -7.97 10.78 4.94
N ASP A 200 -9.23 11.25 5.02
CA ASP A 200 -9.62 12.34 5.91
C ASP A 200 -10.04 11.86 7.32
N LEU A 201 -10.57 10.64 7.43
CA LEU A 201 -11.20 10.18 8.66
C LEU A 201 -10.51 8.95 9.27
N ILE A 202 -10.29 7.90 8.46
CA ILE A 202 -9.82 6.60 8.94
C ILE A 202 -8.31 6.63 9.17
N TYR A 203 -7.55 6.99 8.15
CA TYR A 203 -6.08 7.00 8.19
C TYR A 203 -5.52 7.83 9.35
N PRO A 204 -5.94 9.09 9.58
CA PRO A 204 -5.39 9.89 10.68
C PRO A 204 -5.68 9.31 12.07
N ARG A 205 -6.81 8.61 12.22
CA ARG A 205 -7.20 8.03 13.51
C ARG A 205 -6.58 6.67 13.78
N VAL A 206 -6.37 5.86 12.75
CA VAL A 206 -5.91 4.47 12.88
C VAL A 206 -4.40 4.38 12.75
N VAL A 207 -3.83 4.97 11.72
CA VAL A 207 -2.40 4.89 11.40
C VAL A 207 -1.65 6.17 11.76
N GLY A 208 -2.20 7.33 11.45
CA GLY A 208 -1.52 8.62 11.59
C GLY A 208 -1.07 8.94 13.02
N SER A 209 -1.89 8.60 14.02
CA SER A 209 -1.51 8.75 15.44
C SER A 209 -0.41 7.79 15.87
N SER A 210 -0.30 6.65 15.22
CA SER A 210 0.64 5.57 15.53
C SER A 210 2.03 5.79 14.96
N VAL A 211 2.14 6.50 13.84
CA VAL A 211 3.40 6.71 13.09
C VAL A 211 4.00 8.10 13.34
N GLY A 212 3.16 9.09 13.64
CA GLY A 212 3.58 10.45 13.98
C GLY A 212 4.27 11.22 12.82
N LEU A 213 4.09 10.74 11.58
CA LEU A 213 4.61 11.37 10.36
C LEU A 213 3.53 12.22 9.68
N PRO A 214 3.84 13.44 9.23
CA PRO A 214 3.02 14.17 8.27
C PRO A 214 2.88 13.40 6.96
N SER A 215 1.70 13.49 6.29
CA SER A 215 1.37 12.72 5.08
C SER A 215 2.38 12.87 3.95
N ILE A 216 2.99 14.04 3.80
CA ILE A 216 4.03 14.29 2.78
C ILE A 216 5.25 13.38 2.97
N TRP A 217 5.63 13.11 4.22
CA TRP A 217 6.74 12.22 4.53
C TRP A 217 6.39 10.75 4.33
N VAL A 218 5.10 10.39 4.49
CA VAL A 218 4.61 9.03 4.15
C VAL A 218 4.73 8.83 2.64
N LEU A 219 4.27 9.79 1.83
CA LEU A 219 4.40 9.73 0.37
C LEU A 219 5.87 9.62 -0.05
N PHE A 220 6.74 10.44 0.53
CA PHE A 220 8.19 10.38 0.29
C PHE A 220 8.77 9.00 0.63
N ALA A 221 8.43 8.46 1.81
CA ALA A 221 8.90 7.14 2.24
C ALA A 221 8.48 6.05 1.27
N VAL A 222 7.20 6.02 0.88
CA VAL A 222 6.65 5.02 -0.04
C VAL A 222 7.32 5.12 -1.42
N THR A 223 7.50 6.34 -1.93
CA THR A 223 8.12 6.57 -3.25
C THR A 223 9.59 6.11 -3.26
N VAL A 224 10.38 6.54 -2.28
CA VAL A 224 11.80 6.17 -2.19
C VAL A 224 11.95 4.68 -1.86
N GLY A 225 11.17 4.17 -0.91
CA GLY A 225 11.18 2.76 -0.53
C GLY A 225 10.80 1.85 -1.68
N GLY A 226 9.78 2.26 -2.44
CA GLY A 226 9.34 1.54 -3.64
C GLY A 226 10.41 1.48 -4.73
N GLY A 227 11.11 2.59 -4.95
CA GLY A 227 12.22 2.65 -5.90
C GLY A 227 13.43 1.81 -5.52
N LEU A 228 13.68 1.60 -4.21
CA LEU A 228 14.84 0.86 -3.71
C LEU A 228 14.59 -0.67 -3.62
N TRP A 229 13.44 -1.08 -3.07
CA TRP A 229 13.13 -2.48 -2.76
C TRP A 229 11.71 -2.92 -3.14
N GLY A 230 11.06 -2.20 -4.04
CA GLY A 230 9.71 -2.53 -4.49
C GLY A 230 8.67 -2.50 -3.35
N ILE A 231 7.71 -3.42 -3.37
CA ILE A 231 6.60 -3.48 -2.40
C ILE A 231 7.12 -3.61 -0.96
N THR A 232 8.15 -4.41 -0.73
CA THR A 232 8.76 -4.57 0.59
C THR A 232 9.35 -3.24 1.08
N GLY A 233 10.01 -2.49 0.18
CA GLY A 233 10.52 -1.16 0.50
C GLY A 233 9.41 -0.17 0.84
N MET A 234 8.29 -0.18 0.12
CA MET A 234 7.13 0.67 0.44
C MET A 234 6.61 0.42 1.86
N LEU A 235 6.50 -0.85 2.25
CA LEU A 235 6.02 -1.23 3.58
C LEU A 235 6.95 -0.79 4.71
N PHE A 236 8.25 -1.06 4.56
CA PHE A 236 9.21 -0.82 5.65
C PHE A 236 9.73 0.62 5.71
N SER A 237 9.67 1.37 4.61
CA SER A 237 10.17 2.76 4.57
C SER A 237 9.41 3.70 5.48
N VAL A 238 8.09 3.53 5.63
CA VAL A 238 7.26 4.39 6.46
C VAL A 238 7.67 4.32 7.94
N PRO A 239 7.73 3.15 8.60
CA PRO A 239 8.17 3.08 9.99
C PRO A 239 9.65 3.45 10.17
N VAL A 240 10.52 3.15 9.20
CA VAL A 240 11.93 3.58 9.24
C VAL A 240 12.03 5.10 9.23
N LEU A 241 11.36 5.76 8.30
CA LEU A 241 11.36 7.22 8.23
C LEU A 241 10.71 7.85 9.47
N SER A 242 9.69 7.21 10.05
CA SER A 242 9.06 7.64 11.30
C SER A 242 10.07 7.66 12.47
N VAL A 243 10.86 6.61 12.61
CA VAL A 243 11.92 6.57 13.62
C VAL A 243 12.94 7.69 13.41
N VAL A 244 13.41 7.88 12.18
CA VAL A 244 14.37 8.95 11.84
C VAL A 244 13.77 10.32 12.13
N TYR A 245 12.53 10.56 11.71
CA TYR A 245 11.83 11.82 11.97
C TYR A 245 11.68 12.10 13.46
N ALA A 246 11.29 11.10 14.25
CA ALA A 246 11.14 11.23 15.71
C ALA A 246 12.48 11.57 16.40
N LEU A 247 13.58 10.95 15.96
CA LEU A 247 14.93 11.24 16.47
C LEU A 247 15.36 12.68 16.16
N ILE A 248 15.15 13.11 14.92
CA ILE A 248 15.49 14.48 14.49
C ILE A 248 14.65 15.50 15.28
N LYS A 249 13.33 15.29 15.34
CA LYS A 249 12.40 16.15 16.08
C LYS A 249 12.77 16.23 17.56
N GLY A 250 13.12 15.10 18.18
CA GLY A 250 13.56 15.05 19.57
C GLY A 250 14.87 15.81 19.81
N HIS A 251 15.80 15.74 18.86
CA HIS A 251 17.07 16.48 18.94
C HIS A 251 16.86 17.98 18.79
N VAL A 252 16.09 18.41 17.81
CA VAL A 252 15.78 19.83 17.55
C VAL A 252 15.05 20.45 18.74
N ASN A 253 14.06 19.78 19.30
CA ASN A 253 13.33 20.30 20.46
C ASN A 253 14.22 20.46 21.70
N LYS A 254 15.15 19.53 21.94
CA LYS A 254 16.13 19.65 23.04
C LYS A 254 17.12 20.80 22.82
N SER A 255 17.46 21.11 21.58
CA SER A 255 18.38 22.20 21.25
C SER A 255 17.70 23.58 21.28
N GLY A 256 16.39 23.64 20.96
CA GLY A 256 15.61 24.88 20.96
C GLY A 256 15.19 25.36 22.36
N THR A 257 15.31 24.52 23.39
CA THR A 257 14.89 24.83 24.76
C THR A 257 16.05 25.38 25.64
N LYS A 258 17.22 25.73 25.06
CA LYS A 258 18.25 26.46 25.81
C LYS A 258 17.75 27.88 26.06
N PRO A 259 17.57 28.31 27.34
CA PRO A 259 17.21 29.70 27.64
C PRO A 259 18.28 30.61 27.02
N LYS A 260 17.86 31.62 26.25
CA LYS A 260 18.73 32.75 25.92
C LYS A 260 19.13 33.37 27.25
N ILE A 261 20.40 33.16 27.66
CA ILE A 261 20.99 33.92 28.74
C ILE A 261 21.08 35.34 28.20
N THR A 262 20.15 36.21 28.57
CA THR A 262 20.23 37.64 28.42
C THR A 262 21.29 38.10 29.41
N ASN A 263 22.55 38.28 28.97
CA ASN A 263 23.51 39.09 29.67
C ASN A 263 23.02 40.55 29.58
N ASN A 264 22.56 41.07 30.71
CA ASN A 264 22.48 42.50 30.97
C ASN A 264 23.86 42.99 31.37
#